data_fdda13cf83767e9c42383338bea69c06
#
_entry.id   fdda13cf83767e9c42383338bea69c06
#
_cell.length_a   1.000
_cell.length_b   1.000
_cell.length_c   1.000
_cell.angle_alpha   90.00
_cell.angle_beta   90.00
_cell.angle_gamma   90.00
#
_symmetry.space_group_name_H-M   'P 1'
#
loop_
_entity.id
_entity.type
_entity.pdbx_description
1 polymer ?
#
loop_
_entity_poly.entity_id
_entity_poly.type
_entity_poly.pdbx_seq_one_letter_code
_entity_poly.pdbx_strand_id
1 'polypeptide(L)'
;MKNFEIPEMIESMGGNSGFEFSPVQLVASIPPAIDGIVSSTILMEGSATFLDGYATPGTLSSSCATEQTRAGIIFNISVKGFYPKASAAMISLFAEMARQKFILIVSDISGEKVIFGNKNEPISFNFSKSSKNAPGERSGYDFEFSGRITQPCHLYSVVS
;
A
#
# COMPACT_ATOMS: atom_id res chain seq x y z
N MET A 1 -13.31 -5.77 -5.62
CA MET A 1 -11.97 -5.18 -5.83
C MET A 1 -11.02 -6.25 -6.34
N LYS A 2 -10.06 -5.91 -7.14
CA LYS A 2 -9.16 -6.84 -7.81
C LYS A 2 -7.70 -6.40 -7.70
N ASN A 3 -6.78 -7.29 -8.06
CA ASN A 3 -5.36 -6.98 -8.16
C ASN A 3 -5.12 -5.88 -9.21
N PHE A 4 -4.03 -5.14 -9.06
CA PHE A 4 -3.56 -4.25 -10.09
C PHE A 4 -3.15 -5.07 -11.32
N GLU A 5 -3.46 -4.56 -12.49
CA GLU A 5 -2.99 -5.16 -13.73
C GLU A 5 -1.50 -4.88 -13.89
N ILE A 6 -0.72 -5.92 -14.24
CA ILE A 6 0.71 -5.75 -14.52
C ILE A 6 0.85 -5.31 -15.97
N PRO A 7 1.50 -4.15 -16.24
CA PRO A 7 1.70 -3.70 -17.62
C PRO A 7 2.53 -4.68 -18.44
N GLU A 8 2.15 -4.90 -19.69
CA GLU A 8 2.71 -5.95 -20.58
C GLU A 8 4.20 -5.79 -20.91
N MET A 9 4.77 -4.62 -20.70
CA MET A 9 6.13 -4.28 -21.16
C MET A 9 7.19 -4.34 -20.06
N ILE A 10 6.95 -5.10 -18.98
CA ILE A 10 7.89 -5.12 -17.86
C ILE A 10 8.68 -6.40 -17.85
N GLU A 11 9.98 -6.26 -18.13
CA GLU A 11 10.94 -7.28 -17.74
C GLU A 11 11.03 -7.29 -16.22
N SER A 12 10.90 -8.47 -15.61
CA SER A 12 11.04 -8.61 -14.18
C SER A 12 12.50 -8.32 -13.82
N MET A 13 12.75 -7.10 -13.43
CA MET A 13 14.04 -6.76 -12.81
C MET A 13 14.00 -7.23 -11.36
N GLY A 14 14.92 -8.09 -10.98
CA GLY A 14 15.06 -8.52 -9.61
C GLY A 14 15.21 -7.33 -8.66
N GLY A 15 14.60 -7.39 -7.51
CA GLY A 15 14.62 -6.33 -6.54
C GLY A 15 13.32 -5.54 -6.46
N ASN A 16 12.21 -6.20 -6.66
CA ASN A 16 10.90 -5.56 -6.56
C ASN A 16 10.52 -5.27 -5.14
N SER A 17 10.40 -4.00 -4.83
CA SER A 17 9.53 -3.57 -3.77
C SER A 17 8.10 -3.71 -4.29
N GLY A 18 7.33 -4.63 -3.69
CA GLY A 18 5.92 -4.81 -3.98
C GLY A 18 5.08 -4.38 -2.80
N PHE A 19 3.79 -4.24 -3.03
CA PHE A 19 2.85 -4.03 -1.94
C PHE A 19 1.60 -4.87 -2.15
N GLU A 20 0.99 -5.24 -1.03
CA GLU A 20 -0.31 -5.90 -1.00
C GLU A 20 -1.28 -5.00 -0.26
N PHE A 21 -2.53 -5.01 -0.66
CA PHE A 21 -3.56 -4.17 -0.04
C PHE A 21 -4.86 -4.94 0.16
N SER A 22 -5.65 -4.50 1.13
CA SER A 22 -6.99 -5.02 1.34
C SER A 22 -7.89 -3.92 1.87
N PRO A 23 -9.14 -3.82 1.38
CA PRO A 23 -10.14 -3.01 2.04
C PRO A 23 -10.27 -3.41 3.51
N VAL A 24 -10.38 -2.43 4.39
CA VAL A 24 -10.39 -2.69 5.83
C VAL A 24 -11.53 -3.61 6.26
N GLN A 25 -12.67 -3.57 5.57
CA GLN A 25 -13.81 -4.42 5.90
C GLN A 25 -13.58 -5.90 5.61
N LEU A 26 -12.60 -6.24 4.77
CA LEU A 26 -12.27 -7.63 4.45
C LEU A 26 -11.23 -8.22 5.41
N VAL A 27 -10.68 -7.43 6.29
CA VAL A 27 -9.75 -7.90 7.32
C VAL A 27 -10.53 -8.21 8.60
N ALA A 28 -10.52 -9.46 9.03
CA ALA A 28 -11.21 -9.88 10.24
C ALA A 28 -10.46 -9.41 11.49
N SER A 29 -9.18 -9.70 11.57
CA SER A 29 -8.34 -9.24 12.67
C SER A 29 -6.86 -9.22 12.29
N ILE A 30 -6.13 -8.30 12.92
CA ILE A 30 -4.67 -8.24 12.83
C ILE A 30 -4.13 -8.69 14.19
N PRO A 31 -3.26 -9.71 14.23
CA PRO A 31 -2.66 -10.14 15.48
C PRO A 31 -1.88 -9.00 16.15
N PRO A 32 -1.81 -8.96 17.48
CA PRO A 32 -1.03 -7.94 18.18
C PRO A 32 0.46 -8.09 17.87
N ALA A 33 1.14 -6.95 17.73
CA ALA A 33 2.58 -6.94 17.56
C ALA A 33 3.25 -7.21 18.92
N ILE A 34 4.29 -8.05 18.90
CA ILE A 34 5.15 -8.31 20.04
C ILE A 34 6.56 -7.86 19.64
N ASP A 35 7.13 -6.95 20.44
CA ASP A 35 8.44 -6.35 20.14
C ASP A 35 8.52 -5.73 18.75
N GLY A 36 7.41 -5.11 18.28
CA GLY A 36 7.34 -4.46 16.99
C GLY A 36 7.13 -5.40 15.80
N ILE A 37 6.88 -6.66 16.04
CA ILE A 37 6.71 -7.68 14.99
C ILE A 37 5.36 -8.36 15.11
N VAL A 38 4.61 -8.40 14.01
CA VAL A 38 3.41 -9.24 13.86
C VAL A 38 3.86 -10.57 13.27
N SER A 39 3.87 -11.61 14.08
CA SER A 39 4.40 -12.93 13.72
C SER A 39 3.34 -13.96 13.31
N SER A 40 2.08 -13.61 13.46
CA SER A 40 0.96 -14.49 13.09
C SER A 40 0.22 -13.94 11.86
N THR A 41 -0.40 -14.83 11.09
CA THR A 41 -1.12 -14.47 9.89
C THR A 41 -2.31 -13.57 10.19
N ILE A 42 -2.49 -12.52 9.39
CA ILE A 42 -3.67 -11.66 9.43
C ILE A 42 -4.89 -12.48 9.02
N LEU A 43 -5.94 -12.43 9.82
CA LEU A 43 -7.19 -13.13 9.52
C LEU A 43 -8.05 -12.28 8.61
N MET A 44 -8.57 -12.90 7.54
CA MET A 44 -9.44 -12.26 6.57
C MET A 44 -10.88 -12.74 6.72
N GLU A 45 -11.81 -11.93 6.27
CA GLU A 45 -13.24 -12.31 6.25
C GLU A 45 -13.51 -13.31 5.13
N GLY A 46 -14.14 -14.43 5.46
CA GLY A 46 -14.52 -15.45 4.48
C GLY A 46 -13.33 -16.00 3.71
N SER A 47 -13.43 -15.97 2.40
CA SER A 47 -12.38 -16.41 1.48
C SER A 47 -11.52 -15.26 0.93
N ALA A 48 -11.65 -14.06 1.52
CA ALA A 48 -10.90 -12.89 1.06
C ALA A 48 -9.39 -13.07 1.30
N THR A 49 -8.60 -12.46 0.42
CA THR A 49 -7.14 -12.44 0.53
C THR A 49 -6.65 -11.02 0.23
N PHE A 50 -5.42 -10.71 0.64
CA PHE A 50 -4.78 -9.48 0.20
C PHE A 50 -4.62 -9.49 -1.33
N LEU A 51 -4.79 -8.32 -1.92
CA LEU A 51 -4.66 -8.10 -3.35
C LEU A 51 -3.26 -7.56 -3.66
N ASP A 52 -2.73 -7.93 -4.80
CA ASP A 52 -1.42 -7.46 -5.23
C ASP A 52 -1.53 -6.10 -5.89
N GLY A 53 -0.67 -5.19 -5.48
CA GLY A 53 -0.49 -3.89 -6.11
C GLY A 53 0.71 -3.90 -7.06
N TYR A 54 0.79 -2.86 -7.86
CA TYR A 54 1.90 -2.65 -8.77
C TYR A 54 2.32 -1.18 -8.79
N ALA A 55 3.62 -0.96 -8.75
CA ALA A 55 4.23 0.34 -9.02
C ALA A 55 5.43 0.14 -9.94
N THR A 56 5.70 1.11 -10.80
CA THR A 56 6.90 1.06 -11.64
C THR A 56 8.14 0.88 -10.74
N PRO A 57 9.04 -0.05 -11.09
CA PRO A 57 10.25 -0.27 -10.28
C PRO A 57 11.01 1.03 -9.99
N GLY A 58 11.41 1.21 -8.75
CA GLY A 58 12.11 2.41 -8.30
C GLY A 58 11.21 3.60 -7.95
N THR A 59 9.88 3.47 -8.12
CA THR A 59 8.95 4.55 -7.76
C THR A 59 8.22 4.34 -6.45
N LEU A 60 8.16 3.10 -5.98
CA LEU A 60 7.47 2.79 -4.73
C LEU A 60 8.32 3.26 -3.54
N SER A 61 7.76 4.14 -2.74
CA SER A 61 8.38 4.63 -1.52
C SER A 61 7.38 4.56 -0.37
N SER A 62 7.88 4.28 0.82
CA SER A 62 7.06 4.24 2.02
C SER A 62 7.73 4.99 3.15
N SER A 63 6.94 5.66 3.97
CA SER A 63 7.42 6.37 5.14
C SER A 63 6.43 6.28 6.28
N CYS A 64 6.96 6.29 7.50
CA CYS A 64 6.18 6.33 8.72
C CYS A 64 6.87 7.35 9.63
N ALA A 65 6.45 8.60 9.54
CA ALA A 65 7.10 9.71 10.23
C ALA A 65 6.36 10.05 11.53
N THR A 66 7.12 10.28 12.58
CA THR A 66 6.59 10.65 13.89
C THR A 66 6.26 12.15 13.93
N GLU A 67 5.10 12.48 14.49
CA GLU A 67 4.71 13.87 14.74
C GLU A 67 4.25 14.00 16.20
N GLN A 68 4.82 14.95 16.90
CA GLN A 68 4.39 15.26 18.28
C GLN A 68 3.28 16.29 18.25
N THR A 69 2.14 15.98 18.87
CA THR A 69 1.00 16.87 18.99
C THR A 69 0.65 17.09 20.45
N ARG A 70 -0.24 18.06 20.73
CA ARG A 70 -0.74 18.30 22.09
C ARG A 70 -1.46 17.09 22.67
N ALA A 71 -2.04 16.23 21.81
CA ALA A 71 -2.75 15.03 22.23
C ALA A 71 -1.85 13.79 22.32
N GLY A 72 -0.56 13.90 21.98
CA GLY A 72 0.40 12.81 22.01
C GLY A 72 1.13 12.63 20.69
N ILE A 73 1.73 11.47 20.53
CA ILE A 73 2.50 11.13 19.33
C ILE A 73 1.58 10.50 18.28
N ILE A 74 1.67 10.97 17.05
CA ILE A 74 1.01 10.36 15.91
C ILE A 74 2.06 10.01 14.84
N PHE A 75 1.70 9.04 13.99
CA PHE A 75 2.55 8.58 12.92
C PHE A 75 1.87 8.92 11.59
N ASN A 76 2.58 9.71 10.76
CA ASN A 76 2.13 10.03 9.42
C ASN A 76 2.63 8.98 8.45
N ILE A 77 1.71 8.28 7.80
CA ILE A 77 2.01 7.23 6.84
C ILE A 77 1.85 7.79 5.43
N SER A 78 2.83 7.49 4.58
CA SER A 78 2.79 7.80 3.17
C SER A 78 3.44 6.67 2.38
N VAL A 79 2.67 6.04 1.49
CA VAL A 79 3.16 5.03 0.55
C VAL A 79 2.81 5.53 -0.84
N LYS A 80 3.82 5.86 -1.63
CA LYS A 80 3.66 6.46 -2.96
C LYS A 80 4.21 5.55 -4.04
N GLY A 81 3.57 5.59 -5.20
CA GLY A 81 4.05 4.87 -6.36
C GLY A 81 3.51 5.46 -7.65
N PHE A 82 4.05 4.98 -8.77
CA PHE A 82 3.64 5.41 -10.10
C PHE A 82 3.13 4.21 -10.88
N TYR A 83 1.96 4.35 -11.52
CA TYR A 83 1.38 3.35 -12.41
C TYR A 83 1.34 3.87 -13.84
N PRO A 84 2.04 3.22 -14.80
CA PRO A 84 2.10 3.68 -16.16
C PRO A 84 0.85 3.29 -16.95
N LYS A 85 0.37 4.16 -17.82
CA LYS A 85 -0.69 3.89 -18.82
C LYS A 85 -1.86 3.04 -18.31
N ALA A 86 -2.64 3.57 -17.39
CA ALA A 86 -3.79 2.85 -16.86
C ALA A 86 -4.84 2.55 -17.93
N SER A 87 -5.31 1.31 -17.97
CA SER A 87 -6.48 0.92 -18.76
C SER A 87 -7.76 1.51 -18.16
N ALA A 88 -8.87 1.47 -18.91
CA ALA A 88 -10.16 1.88 -18.37
C ALA A 88 -10.54 1.10 -17.12
N ALA A 89 -10.19 -0.19 -17.05
CA ALA A 89 -10.42 -1.02 -15.88
C ALA A 89 -9.62 -0.55 -14.67
N MET A 90 -8.36 -0.14 -14.87
CA MET A 90 -7.52 0.40 -13.80
C MET A 90 -8.00 1.76 -13.30
N ILE A 91 -8.46 2.62 -14.20
CA ILE A 91 -9.04 3.92 -13.82
C ILE A 91 -10.28 3.71 -12.95
N SER A 92 -11.15 2.78 -13.34
CA SER A 92 -12.32 2.42 -12.54
C SER A 92 -11.94 1.86 -11.18
N LEU A 93 -10.91 1.02 -11.12
CA LEU A 93 -10.38 0.49 -9.86
C LEU A 93 -9.85 1.60 -8.95
N PHE A 94 -9.09 2.54 -9.48
CA PHE A 94 -8.58 3.67 -8.71
C PHE A 94 -9.71 4.55 -8.18
N ALA A 95 -10.74 4.80 -8.98
CA ALA A 95 -11.91 5.56 -8.53
C ALA A 95 -12.67 4.85 -7.42
N GLU A 96 -12.78 3.53 -7.48
CA GLU A 96 -13.36 2.72 -6.42
C GLU A 96 -12.50 2.75 -5.15
N MET A 97 -11.19 2.61 -5.29
CA MET A 97 -10.25 2.65 -4.17
C MET A 97 -10.25 4.00 -3.45
N ALA A 98 -10.41 5.10 -4.18
CA ALA A 98 -10.44 6.44 -3.58
C ALA A 98 -11.61 6.63 -2.59
N ARG A 99 -12.63 5.79 -2.66
CA ARG A 99 -13.80 5.82 -1.78
C ARG A 99 -13.69 4.89 -0.59
N GLN A 100 -12.62 4.12 -0.49
CA GLN A 100 -12.44 3.10 0.54
C GLN A 100 -11.22 3.36 1.41
N LYS A 101 -11.12 2.59 2.47
CA LYS A 101 -9.98 2.60 3.39
C LYS A 101 -9.30 1.24 3.34
N PHE A 102 -8.00 1.24 3.58
CA PHE A 102 -7.16 0.07 3.34
C PHE A 102 -6.20 -0.23 4.48
N ILE A 103 -5.75 -1.48 4.48
CA ILE A 103 -4.59 -1.94 5.21
C ILE A 103 -3.59 -2.41 4.16
N LEU A 104 -2.33 -2.01 4.32
CA LEU A 104 -1.25 -2.32 3.38
C LEU A 104 -0.18 -3.18 4.02
N ILE A 105 0.41 -4.03 3.19
CA ILE A 105 1.67 -4.71 3.51
C ILE A 105 2.64 -4.32 2.41
N VAL A 106 3.73 -3.66 2.78
CA VAL A 106 4.77 -3.23 1.84
C VAL A 106 6.01 -4.08 2.05
N SER A 107 6.51 -4.65 0.97
CA SER A 107 7.75 -5.44 0.98
C SER A 107 8.90 -4.59 0.44
N ASP A 108 10.02 -4.58 1.13
CA ASP A 108 11.23 -3.93 0.65
C ASP A 108 12.09 -4.86 -0.21
N ILE A 109 13.20 -4.34 -0.70
CA ILE A 109 14.13 -5.09 -1.56
C ILE A 109 14.73 -6.30 -0.83
N SER A 110 14.89 -6.22 0.48
CA SER A 110 15.42 -7.31 1.30
C SER A 110 14.41 -8.40 1.61
N GLY A 111 13.14 -8.20 1.25
CA GLY A 111 12.05 -9.11 1.57
C GLY A 111 11.38 -8.84 2.91
N GLU A 112 11.81 -7.82 3.63
CA GLU A 112 11.17 -7.41 4.87
C GLU A 112 9.81 -6.76 4.57
N LYS A 113 8.79 -7.16 5.33
CA LYS A 113 7.43 -6.66 5.15
C LYS A 113 7.03 -5.80 6.33
N VAL A 114 6.33 -4.70 6.03
CA VAL A 114 5.81 -3.77 7.03
C VAL A 114 4.31 -3.60 6.82
N ILE A 115 3.53 -3.65 7.91
CA ILE A 115 2.09 -3.41 7.88
C ILE A 115 1.84 -1.92 8.13
N PHE A 116 1.04 -1.32 7.25
CA PHE A 116 0.58 0.06 7.39
C PHE A 116 -0.93 0.09 7.61
N GLY A 117 -1.35 0.78 8.67
CA GLY A 117 -2.75 0.87 9.06
C GLY A 117 -3.20 -0.26 9.98
N ASN A 118 -4.37 -0.07 10.56
CA ASN A 118 -5.04 -1.09 11.38
C ASN A 118 -6.55 -0.92 11.24
N LYS A 119 -7.33 -1.83 11.86
CA LYS A 119 -8.80 -1.80 11.70
C LYS A 119 -9.45 -0.54 12.25
N ASN A 120 -8.87 0.06 13.28
CA ASN A 120 -9.40 1.28 13.88
C ASN A 120 -8.91 2.54 13.17
N GLU A 121 -7.73 2.46 12.57
CA GLU A 121 -7.06 3.58 11.90
C GLU A 121 -6.57 3.13 10.51
N PRO A 122 -7.48 2.87 9.57
CA PRO A 122 -7.11 2.48 8.21
C PRO A 122 -6.58 3.68 7.42
N ILE A 123 -5.93 3.41 6.31
CA ILE A 123 -5.32 4.43 5.47
C ILE A 123 -6.14 4.70 4.21
N SER A 124 -6.04 5.92 3.70
CA SER A 124 -6.78 6.40 2.52
C SER A 124 -5.96 6.27 1.27
N PHE A 125 -6.63 6.10 0.14
CA PHE A 125 -6.01 6.06 -1.18
C PHE A 125 -6.37 7.31 -1.98
N ASN A 126 -5.37 7.92 -2.59
CA ASN A 126 -5.52 9.04 -3.52
C ASN A 126 -4.71 8.78 -4.78
N PHE A 127 -5.17 9.29 -5.90
CA PHE A 127 -4.44 9.19 -7.15
C PHE A 127 -4.57 10.47 -7.97
N SER A 128 -3.59 10.72 -8.83
CA SER A 128 -3.62 11.85 -9.74
C SER A 128 -3.04 11.45 -11.09
N LYS A 129 -3.61 11.97 -12.16
CA LYS A 129 -3.08 11.75 -13.49
C LYS A 129 -1.91 12.69 -13.73
N SER A 130 -0.77 12.10 -14.09
CA SER A 130 0.41 12.84 -14.48
C SER A 130 0.57 12.75 -16.00
N SER A 131 0.33 13.85 -16.71
CA SER A 131 0.63 13.97 -18.13
C SER A 131 1.62 15.10 -18.32
N LYS A 132 2.77 14.77 -18.88
CA LYS A 132 3.80 15.75 -19.18
C LYS A 132 3.87 15.98 -20.68
N ASN A 133 4.12 17.21 -21.06
CA ASN A 133 4.05 17.63 -22.48
C ASN A 133 5.33 17.36 -23.27
N ALA A 134 6.42 16.97 -22.63
CA ALA A 134 7.68 16.72 -23.30
C ALA A 134 7.78 15.28 -23.80
N PRO A 135 8.30 15.07 -25.03
CA PRO A 135 8.55 13.72 -25.53
C PRO A 135 9.52 12.95 -24.61
N GLY A 136 9.18 11.70 -24.28
CA GLY A 136 10.00 10.87 -23.41
C GLY A 136 9.71 11.01 -21.92
N GLU A 137 8.85 11.92 -21.51
CA GLU A 137 8.41 12.02 -20.13
C GLU A 137 7.32 10.99 -19.80
N ARG A 138 7.33 10.53 -18.55
CA ARG A 138 6.36 9.52 -18.10
C ARG A 138 4.95 10.07 -18.04
N SER A 139 4.02 9.38 -18.67
CA SER A 139 2.60 9.62 -18.49
C SER A 139 1.97 8.45 -17.76
N GLY A 140 1.09 8.71 -16.81
CA GLY A 140 0.43 7.68 -16.02
C GLY A 140 -0.22 8.26 -14.79
N TYR A 141 -0.32 7.47 -13.75
CA TYR A 141 -0.98 7.86 -12.51
C TYR A 141 -0.01 7.77 -11.34
N ASP A 142 0.07 8.87 -10.59
CA ASP A 142 0.71 8.86 -9.28
C ASP A 142 -0.35 8.48 -8.25
N PHE A 143 -0.05 7.50 -7.41
CA PHE A 143 -0.95 7.11 -6.34
C PHE A 143 -0.26 7.22 -4.99
N GLU A 144 -1.06 7.44 -3.96
CA GLU A 144 -0.58 7.56 -2.60
C GLU A 144 -1.58 6.95 -1.63
N PHE A 145 -1.08 6.08 -0.75
CA PHE A 145 -1.80 5.67 0.45
C PHE A 145 -1.29 6.51 1.60
N SER A 146 -2.18 7.19 2.30
CA SER A 146 -1.80 8.09 3.38
C SER A 146 -2.73 7.98 4.56
N GLY A 147 -2.22 8.26 5.74
CA GLY A 147 -2.99 8.25 6.96
C GLY A 147 -2.22 8.76 8.15
N ARG A 148 -2.96 9.04 9.22
CA ARG A 148 -2.40 9.42 10.51
C ARG A 148 -2.89 8.42 11.54
N ILE A 149 -1.96 7.71 12.16
CA ILE A 149 -2.27 6.66 13.12
C ILE A 149 -1.55 6.92 14.45
N THR A 150 -2.10 6.37 15.53
CA THR A 150 -1.56 6.56 16.88
C THR A 150 -0.57 5.47 17.28
N GLN A 151 -0.45 4.41 16.47
CA GLN A 151 0.48 3.32 16.72
C GLN A 151 1.55 3.27 15.63
N PRO A 152 2.79 2.86 15.97
CA PRO A 152 3.84 2.75 14.97
C PRO A 152 3.53 1.65 13.94
N CYS A 153 4.16 1.73 12.80
CA CYS A 153 4.13 0.67 11.80
C CYS A 153 4.95 -0.52 12.31
N HIS A 154 4.41 -1.73 12.13
CA HIS A 154 5.05 -2.95 12.63
C HIS A 154 5.59 -3.80 11.49
N LEU A 155 6.67 -4.51 11.78
CA LEU A 155 7.16 -5.53 10.86
C LEU A 155 6.17 -6.71 10.82
N TYR A 156 6.02 -7.29 9.64
CA TYR A 156 5.19 -8.46 9.42
C TYR A 156 6.08 -9.64 9.01
N SER A 157 6.25 -10.57 9.92
CA SER A 157 7.10 -11.75 9.69
C SER A 157 6.36 -13.00 10.11
N VAL A 158 5.72 -13.65 9.16
CA VAL A 158 5.05 -14.92 9.40
C VAL A 158 6.02 -16.04 9.06
N VAL A 159 6.30 -16.87 10.06
CA VAL A 159 7.08 -18.08 9.85
C VAL A 159 6.13 -19.16 9.32
N SER A 160 6.36 -19.55 8.09
CA SER A 160 5.60 -20.60 7.44
C SER A 160 6.15 -21.99 7.80
#